data_ed326be15bc50d719c42532b55fe8423
#
_entry.id   ed326be15bc50d719c42532b55fe8423
#
_cell.length_a   1.000
_cell.length_b   1.000
_cell.length_c   1.000
_cell.angle_alpha   90.00
_cell.angle_beta   90.00
_cell.angle_gamma   90.00
#
_symmetry.space_group_name_H-M   'P 1'
#
loop_
_entity.id
_entity.type
_entity.pdbx_description
1 polymer ?
#
loop_
_entity_poly.entity_id
_entity_poly.type
_entity_poly.pdbx_seq_one_letter_code
_entity_poly.pdbx_strand_id
1 'polypeptide(L)'
;MKNDTAKLAEEIVDFWKKAGPEKWFDKDAAFDSHFHDRFRDAHFAAARRELDGWLEGAESSLALMLLLDQFPRNCFRDTAHMYATDPLARLLADEAIRRGHDQAVSEELRVFFYLPVSYTHLR
;
A
#
# COMPACT_ATOMS: atom_id res chain seq x y z
N MET A 1 4.89 -5.60 -18.85
CA MET A 1 4.91 -4.33 -19.57
C MET A 1 4.03 -3.32 -18.86
N LYS A 2 3.96 -2.11 -19.35
CA LYS A 2 3.21 -1.04 -18.68
C LYS A 2 1.75 -1.40 -18.41
N ASN A 3 1.08 -2.05 -19.36
CA ASN A 3 -0.32 -2.41 -19.20
C ASN A 3 -0.54 -3.44 -18.10
N ASP A 4 0.41 -4.36 -17.95
CA ASP A 4 0.30 -5.40 -16.93
C ASP A 4 0.46 -4.82 -15.54
N THR A 5 1.39 -3.88 -15.36
CA THR A 5 1.58 -3.25 -14.05
C THR A 5 0.45 -2.31 -13.70
N ALA A 6 -0.11 -1.60 -14.68
CA ALA A 6 -1.26 -0.74 -14.45
C ALA A 6 -2.47 -1.55 -13.99
N LYS A 7 -2.68 -2.71 -14.63
CA LYS A 7 -3.76 -3.61 -14.24
C LYS A 7 -3.54 -4.16 -12.84
N LEU A 8 -2.30 -4.49 -12.50
CA LEU A 8 -1.97 -4.96 -11.16
C LEU A 8 -2.31 -3.91 -10.10
N ALA A 9 -1.98 -2.64 -10.38
CA ALA A 9 -2.32 -1.56 -9.45
C ALA A 9 -3.84 -1.48 -9.23
N GLU A 10 -4.62 -1.58 -10.30
CA GLU A 10 -6.08 -1.59 -10.20
C GLU A 10 -6.58 -2.77 -9.36
N GLU A 11 -6.01 -3.94 -9.56
CA GLU A 11 -6.40 -5.14 -8.82
C GLU A 11 -6.15 -4.99 -7.33
N ILE A 12 -5.02 -4.39 -6.96
CA ILE A 12 -4.68 -4.17 -5.55
C ILE A 12 -5.68 -3.21 -4.91
N VAL A 13 -5.96 -2.10 -5.58
CA VAL A 13 -6.90 -1.10 -5.06
C VAL A 13 -8.31 -1.69 -4.97
N ASP A 14 -8.74 -2.42 -6.00
CA ASP A 14 -10.06 -3.06 -5.98
C ASP A 14 -10.19 -4.07 -4.85
N PHE A 15 -9.16 -4.88 -4.64
CA PHE A 15 -9.15 -5.84 -3.54
C PHE A 15 -9.35 -5.14 -2.21
N TRP A 16 -8.63 -4.04 -2.00
CA TRP A 16 -8.70 -3.27 -0.77
C TRP A 16 -10.07 -2.61 -0.58
N LYS A 17 -10.58 -1.98 -1.63
CA LYS A 17 -11.90 -1.34 -1.59
C LYS A 17 -13.01 -2.32 -1.25
N LYS A 18 -12.98 -3.49 -1.90
CA LYS A 18 -14.01 -4.51 -1.68
C LYS A 18 -13.98 -5.08 -0.27
N ALA A 19 -12.80 -5.11 0.33
CA ALA A 19 -12.67 -5.56 1.71
C ALA A 19 -13.38 -4.62 2.68
N GLY A 20 -13.26 -3.32 2.45
CA GLY A 20 -13.93 -2.30 3.26
C GLY A 20 -13.29 -2.06 4.61
N PRO A 21 -13.74 -1.01 5.32
CA PRO A 21 -13.13 -0.61 6.60
C PRO A 21 -13.13 -1.69 7.66
N GLU A 22 -14.09 -2.60 7.64
CA GLU A 22 -14.14 -3.68 8.63
C GLU A 22 -12.92 -4.60 8.53
N LYS A 23 -12.38 -4.78 7.33
CA LYS A 23 -11.20 -5.62 7.13
C LYS A 23 -9.89 -4.84 7.22
N TRP A 24 -9.94 -3.53 6.95
CA TRP A 24 -8.71 -2.73 6.90
C TRP A 24 -8.00 -2.64 8.25
N PHE A 25 -8.75 -2.52 9.32
CA PHE A 25 -8.19 -2.21 10.64
C PHE A 25 -8.34 -3.34 11.65
N ASP A 26 -9.07 -4.39 11.32
CA ASP A 26 -9.26 -5.53 12.17
C ASP A 26 -8.33 -6.67 11.76
N LYS A 27 -7.91 -7.47 12.74
CA LYS A 27 -7.10 -8.64 12.47
C LYS A 27 -8.01 -9.75 11.93
N ASP A 28 -7.78 -10.18 10.70
CA ASP A 28 -8.58 -11.20 10.03
C ASP A 28 -7.66 -12.13 9.27
N ALA A 29 -7.49 -13.36 9.80
CA ALA A 29 -6.52 -14.29 9.24
C ALA A 29 -6.85 -14.71 7.80
N ALA A 30 -8.12 -14.84 7.47
CA ALA A 30 -8.51 -15.23 6.10
C ALA A 30 -8.21 -14.11 5.12
N PHE A 31 -8.51 -12.86 5.48
CA PHE A 31 -8.21 -11.72 4.65
C PHE A 31 -6.70 -11.57 4.46
N ASP A 32 -5.94 -11.68 5.54
CA ASP A 32 -4.48 -11.55 5.49
C ASP A 32 -3.86 -12.62 4.59
N SER A 33 -4.38 -13.84 4.64
CA SER A 33 -3.90 -14.95 3.81
C SER A 33 -4.18 -14.68 2.33
N HIS A 34 -5.37 -14.19 1.99
CA HIS A 34 -5.72 -13.83 0.61
C HIS A 34 -4.84 -12.70 0.11
N PHE A 35 -4.61 -11.69 0.93
CA PHE A 35 -3.77 -10.54 0.59
C PHE A 35 -2.35 -11.03 0.29
N HIS A 36 -1.82 -11.86 1.17
CA HIS A 36 -0.49 -12.44 1.04
C HIS A 36 -0.36 -13.25 -0.25
N ASP A 37 -1.30 -14.17 -0.48
CA ASP A 37 -1.20 -15.09 -1.62
C ASP A 37 -1.30 -14.35 -2.96
N ARG A 38 -2.16 -13.34 -3.03
CA ARG A 38 -2.36 -12.62 -4.28
C ARG A 38 -1.26 -11.62 -4.59
N PHE A 39 -0.70 -10.94 -3.58
CA PHE A 39 0.13 -9.76 -3.84
C PHE A 39 1.53 -9.81 -3.21
N ARG A 40 1.95 -10.96 -2.72
CA ARG A 40 3.29 -11.11 -2.14
C ARG A 40 4.39 -10.69 -3.12
N ASP A 41 4.32 -11.16 -4.36
CA ASP A 41 5.35 -10.82 -5.35
C ASP A 41 5.32 -9.33 -5.67
N ALA A 42 4.14 -8.74 -5.73
CA ALA A 42 4.00 -7.30 -5.95
C ALA A 42 4.61 -6.50 -4.80
N HIS A 43 4.41 -6.96 -3.56
CA HIS A 43 5.04 -6.31 -2.40
C HIS A 43 6.56 -6.29 -2.54
N PHE A 44 7.16 -7.42 -2.87
CA PHE A 44 8.62 -7.47 -2.99
C PHE A 44 9.13 -6.68 -4.20
N ALA A 45 8.36 -6.63 -5.29
CA ALA A 45 8.71 -5.78 -6.42
C ALA A 45 8.70 -4.30 -6.02
N ALA A 46 7.69 -3.88 -5.26
CA ALA A 46 7.63 -2.52 -4.74
C ALA A 46 8.81 -2.23 -3.81
N ALA A 47 9.16 -3.19 -2.94
CA ALA A 47 10.27 -3.04 -2.01
C ALA A 47 11.60 -2.89 -2.75
N ARG A 48 11.75 -3.52 -3.90
CA ARG A 48 12.95 -3.41 -4.74
C ARG A 48 12.92 -2.17 -5.63
N ARG A 49 11.91 -1.32 -5.48
CA ARG A 49 11.73 -0.08 -6.22
C ARG A 49 11.41 -0.28 -7.71
N GLU A 50 10.91 -1.45 -8.05
CA GLU A 50 10.54 -1.77 -9.43
C GLU A 50 9.20 -1.17 -9.86
N LEU A 51 8.41 -0.68 -8.90
CA LEU A 51 7.11 -0.10 -9.16
C LEU A 51 7.08 1.42 -8.89
N ASP A 52 8.23 2.07 -8.79
CA ASP A 52 8.29 3.51 -8.51
C ASP A 52 7.54 4.34 -9.55
N GLY A 53 7.43 3.85 -10.78
CA GLY A 53 6.66 4.54 -11.82
C GLY A 53 5.19 4.73 -11.50
N TRP A 54 4.67 3.96 -10.54
CA TRP A 54 3.29 4.10 -10.10
C TRP A 54 3.01 5.45 -9.42
N LEU A 55 4.07 6.17 -9.03
CA LEU A 55 3.90 7.51 -8.47
C LEU A 55 3.33 8.53 -9.46
N GLU A 56 3.29 8.20 -10.74
CA GLU A 56 2.72 9.09 -11.74
C GLU A 56 1.19 9.19 -11.67
N GLY A 57 0.51 8.22 -11.07
CA GLY A 57 -0.95 8.22 -10.95
C GLY A 57 -1.41 8.16 -9.51
N ALA A 58 -2.60 8.70 -9.25
CA ALA A 58 -3.15 8.71 -7.89
C ALA A 58 -3.52 7.32 -7.41
N GLU A 59 -4.26 6.56 -8.23
CA GLU A 59 -4.68 5.21 -7.85
C GLU A 59 -3.49 4.25 -7.75
N SER A 60 -2.55 4.33 -8.69
CA SER A 60 -1.36 3.49 -8.62
C SER A 60 -0.47 3.87 -7.46
N SER A 61 -0.41 5.16 -7.07
CA SER A 61 0.30 5.56 -5.87
C SER A 61 -0.36 4.97 -4.63
N LEU A 62 -1.68 4.95 -4.58
CA LEU A 62 -2.39 4.31 -3.47
C LEU A 62 -2.01 2.83 -3.39
N ALA A 63 -1.94 2.14 -4.53
CA ALA A 63 -1.52 0.73 -4.55
C ALA A 63 -0.13 0.56 -3.93
N LEU A 64 0.81 1.48 -4.20
CA LEU A 64 2.14 1.45 -3.58
C LEU A 64 2.05 1.55 -2.06
N MET A 65 1.21 2.45 -1.55
CA MET A 65 1.04 2.60 -0.10
C MET A 65 0.49 1.32 0.52
N LEU A 66 -0.47 0.70 -0.16
CA LEU A 66 -1.03 -0.55 0.34
C LEU A 66 0.01 -1.66 0.37
N LEU A 67 0.86 -1.75 -0.65
CA LEU A 67 1.90 -2.78 -0.72
C LEU A 67 3.03 -2.57 0.29
N LEU A 68 3.42 -1.32 0.52
CA LEU A 68 4.59 -1.03 1.34
C LEU A 68 4.27 -0.77 2.80
N ASP A 69 3.05 -0.33 3.10
CA ASP A 69 2.65 0.00 4.45
C ASP A 69 1.68 -1.04 5.04
N GLN A 70 0.58 -1.32 4.36
CA GLN A 70 -0.44 -2.22 4.89
C GLN A 70 -0.10 -3.69 4.71
N PHE A 71 0.43 -4.07 3.57
CA PHE A 71 0.75 -5.47 3.28
C PHE A 71 1.67 -6.08 4.35
N PRO A 72 2.80 -5.44 4.71
CA PRO A 72 3.66 -6.04 5.74
C PRO A 72 2.97 -6.14 7.10
N ARG A 73 2.14 -5.17 7.45
CA ARG A 73 1.43 -5.19 8.73
C ARG A 73 0.40 -6.31 8.79
N ASN A 74 -0.22 -6.62 7.66
CA ASN A 74 -1.20 -7.70 7.60
C ASN A 74 -0.56 -9.08 7.47
N CYS A 75 0.50 -9.19 6.64
CA CYS A 75 1.02 -10.48 6.22
C CYS A 75 2.27 -10.93 6.95
N PHE A 76 2.96 -10.02 7.62
CA PHE A 76 4.22 -10.31 8.32
C PHE A 76 4.17 -9.89 9.80
N ARG A 77 2.99 -9.98 10.41
CA ARG A 77 2.82 -9.63 11.82
C ARG A 77 3.81 -10.37 12.70
N ASP A 78 4.38 -9.66 13.66
CA ASP A 78 5.30 -10.23 14.65
C ASP A 78 6.60 -10.76 14.06
N THR A 79 6.96 -10.28 12.86
CA THR A 79 8.25 -10.61 12.24
C THR A 79 9.05 -9.34 12.01
N ALA A 80 10.36 -9.51 11.79
CA ALA A 80 11.24 -8.38 11.48
C ALA A 80 10.80 -7.65 10.21
N HIS A 81 10.21 -8.36 9.26
CA HIS A 81 9.81 -7.75 7.99
C HIS A 81 8.58 -6.84 8.12
N MET A 82 7.83 -6.94 9.21
CA MET A 82 6.61 -6.15 9.39
C MET A 82 6.81 -4.66 9.16
N TYR A 83 7.98 -4.13 9.54
CA TYR A 83 8.28 -2.71 9.40
C TYR A 83 9.42 -2.42 8.40
N ALA A 84 9.88 -3.44 7.68
CA ALA A 84 11.06 -3.31 6.84
C ALA A 84 10.91 -2.26 5.74
N THR A 85 9.70 -2.11 5.19
CA THR A 85 9.46 -1.16 4.11
C THR A 85 8.87 0.18 4.56
N ASP A 86 8.78 0.42 5.87
CA ASP A 86 8.25 1.69 6.38
C ASP A 86 9.03 2.91 5.89
N PRO A 87 10.37 2.92 5.90
CA PRO A 87 11.08 4.11 5.40
C PRO A 87 10.79 4.40 3.94
N LEU A 88 10.70 3.36 3.11
CA LEU A 88 10.36 3.54 1.70
C LEU A 88 8.91 4.01 1.54
N ALA A 89 7.99 3.42 2.28
CA ALA A 89 6.59 3.84 2.25
C ALA A 89 6.46 5.32 2.58
N ARG A 90 7.16 5.76 3.61
CA ARG A 90 7.16 7.18 4.01
C ARG A 90 7.70 8.08 2.91
N LEU A 91 8.83 7.71 2.32
CA LEU A 91 9.44 8.48 1.24
C LEU A 91 8.48 8.65 0.07
N LEU A 92 7.86 7.54 -0.35
CA LEU A 92 6.95 7.58 -1.50
C LEU A 92 5.62 8.25 -1.16
N ALA A 93 5.16 8.12 0.09
CA ALA A 93 3.94 8.82 0.54
C ALA A 93 4.14 10.33 0.50
N ASP A 94 5.29 10.82 0.98
CA ASP A 94 5.61 12.24 0.92
C ASP A 94 5.57 12.75 -0.52
N GLU A 95 6.14 11.99 -1.44
CA GLU A 95 6.15 12.36 -2.84
C GLU A 95 4.74 12.35 -3.44
N ALA A 96 3.95 11.33 -3.13
CA ALA A 96 2.58 11.22 -3.64
C ALA A 96 1.71 12.38 -3.14
N ILE A 97 1.83 12.72 -1.87
CA ILE A 97 1.09 13.84 -1.28
C ILE A 97 1.51 15.16 -1.94
N ARG A 98 2.80 15.35 -2.15
CA ARG A 98 3.31 16.56 -2.80
C ARG A 98 2.74 16.71 -4.21
N ARG A 99 2.50 15.60 -4.91
CA ARG A 99 1.90 15.60 -6.24
C ARG A 99 0.38 15.75 -6.21
N GLY A 100 -0.23 15.78 -5.03
CA GLY A 100 -1.68 15.92 -4.89
C GLY A 100 -2.47 14.65 -5.04
N HIS A 101 -1.83 13.49 -5.05
CA HIS A 101 -2.51 12.22 -5.29
C HIS A 101 -3.50 11.85 -4.19
N ASP A 102 -3.24 12.27 -2.95
CA ASP A 102 -4.17 12.03 -1.85
C ASP A 102 -5.52 12.71 -2.09
N GLN A 103 -5.52 13.86 -2.74
CA GLN A 103 -6.75 14.58 -3.02
C GLN A 103 -7.53 14.01 -4.21
N ALA A 104 -6.89 13.16 -5.01
CA ALA A 104 -7.49 12.59 -6.20
C ALA A 104 -8.15 11.23 -5.97
N VAL A 105 -8.00 10.65 -4.77
CA VAL A 105 -8.70 9.40 -4.41
C VAL A 105 -9.88 9.74 -3.51
N SER A 106 -10.80 8.77 -3.33
CA SER A 106 -11.96 8.99 -2.47
C SER A 106 -11.54 9.27 -1.04
N GLU A 107 -12.36 10.02 -0.33
CA GLU A 107 -12.03 10.50 1.01
C GLU A 107 -11.66 9.37 1.97
N GLU A 108 -12.39 8.26 1.93
CA GLU A 108 -12.12 7.15 2.85
C GLU A 108 -10.79 6.46 2.61
N LEU A 109 -10.20 6.61 1.41
CA LEU A 109 -8.94 5.99 1.06
C LEU A 109 -7.72 6.89 1.30
N ARG A 110 -7.94 8.17 1.56
CA ARG A 110 -6.84 9.13 1.76
C ARG A 110 -5.96 8.78 2.95
N VAL A 111 -6.50 8.14 3.96
CA VAL A 111 -5.77 7.78 5.17
C VAL A 111 -4.54 6.93 4.84
N PHE A 112 -4.59 6.14 3.77
CA PHE A 112 -3.48 5.26 3.42
C PHE A 112 -2.28 6.01 2.83
N PHE A 113 -2.44 7.27 2.44
CA PHE A 113 -1.31 8.15 2.13
C PHE A 113 -0.74 8.78 3.41
N TYR A 114 -1.55 8.94 4.45
CA TYR A 114 -1.13 9.66 5.64
C TYR A 114 -0.52 8.76 6.71
N LEU A 115 -0.94 7.50 6.78
CA LEU A 115 -0.40 6.58 7.78
C LEU A 115 1.12 6.42 7.70
N PRO A 116 1.72 6.24 6.50
CA PRO A 116 3.17 6.07 6.44
C PRO A 116 3.95 7.23 7.03
N VAL A 117 3.47 8.47 6.85
CA VAL A 117 4.18 9.63 7.40
C VAL A 117 3.87 9.86 8.88
N SER A 118 2.68 9.44 9.34
CA SER A 118 2.29 9.66 10.73
C SER A 118 3.08 8.82 11.72
N TYR A 119 3.57 7.66 11.29
CA TYR A 119 4.31 6.77 12.18
C TYR A 119 5.58 7.39 12.74
N THR A 120 6.15 8.38 12.08
CA THR A 120 7.35 9.05 12.58
C THR A 120 7.09 9.82 13.84
N HIS A 121 5.86 10.22 14.11
CA HIS A 121 5.50 10.96 15.29
C HIS A 121 5.29 10.08 16.51
N LEU A 122 5.22 8.77 16.31
CA LEU A 122 4.97 7.81 17.37
C LEU A 122 6.24 7.18 17.93
N ARG A 123 7.40 7.51 17.36
CA ARG A 123 8.67 6.90 17.76
C ARG A 123 9.55 7.83 18.55
#